data_69b12b41088eeec1768e8cf7d5e54fad
#
_entry.id   69b12b41088eeec1768e8cf7d5e54fad
#
_cell.length_a   1.000
_cell.length_b   1.000
_cell.length_c   1.000
_cell.angle_alpha   90.00
_cell.angle_beta   90.00
_cell.angle_gamma   90.00
#
_symmetry.space_group_name_H-M   'P 1'
#
loop_
_entity.id
_entity.type
_entity.pdbx_description
1 polymer ?
#
loop_
_entity_poly.entity_id
_entity_poly.type
_entity_poly.pdbx_seq_one_letter_code
_entity_poly.pdbx_strand_id
1 'polypeptide(L)'
;MKKLLLIAILLVSTTIQAQKSKVLEGDWKNLKGISAYNLEFEYENLEIPKYDSEEDFLKDKMAKREEKEPGAGERFKKAWFADREEHYEPKFAESFNKRWDDKEVVVGRDMASADYTMKIQTTFLYPGYNVGVMRQNSKVDAIISVYKNDAPDTILFSVKYTKAEGNAAFGNDYDSGVRVGEAYAKMAKTFAKELSKKAK
;
A
#
# COMPACT_ATOMS: atom_id res chain seq x y z
N MET A 1 -18.28 -17.86 55.55
CA MET A 1 -17.89 -16.54 54.97
C MET A 1 -17.29 -16.83 53.62
N LYS A 2 -18.08 -16.63 52.56
CA LYS A 2 -17.64 -16.89 51.19
C LYS A 2 -16.93 -15.66 50.66
N LYS A 3 -15.62 -15.78 50.39
CA LYS A 3 -14.84 -14.72 49.73
C LYS A 3 -15.16 -14.73 48.23
N LEU A 4 -15.90 -13.73 47.75
CA LEU A 4 -16.10 -13.46 46.35
C LEU A 4 -14.77 -12.88 45.78
N LEU A 5 -14.13 -13.65 44.92
CA LEU A 5 -13.00 -13.21 44.12
C LEU A 5 -13.55 -12.50 42.89
N LEU A 6 -13.54 -11.16 42.89
CA LEU A 6 -13.86 -10.34 41.73
C LEU A 6 -12.65 -10.33 40.79
N ILE A 7 -12.69 -11.14 39.73
CA ILE A 7 -11.71 -11.08 38.64
C ILE A 7 -12.15 -9.93 37.74
N ALA A 8 -11.49 -8.80 37.88
CA ALA A 8 -11.61 -7.70 36.91
C ALA A 8 -10.87 -8.08 35.62
N ILE A 9 -11.61 -8.57 34.64
CA ILE A 9 -11.07 -8.74 33.25
C ILE A 9 -10.91 -7.34 32.66
N LEU A 10 -9.67 -6.86 32.64
CA LEU A 10 -9.30 -5.65 31.91
C LEU A 10 -9.38 -5.96 30.42
N LEU A 11 -10.52 -5.65 29.78
CA LEU A 11 -10.67 -5.65 28.34
C LEU A 11 -9.81 -4.51 27.78
N VAL A 12 -8.55 -4.82 27.45
CA VAL A 12 -7.71 -3.96 26.62
C VAL A 12 -8.31 -4.02 25.22
N SER A 13 -9.21 -3.09 24.91
CA SER A 13 -9.69 -2.87 23.56
C SER A 13 -8.54 -2.30 22.73
N THR A 14 -7.77 -3.18 22.10
CA THR A 14 -6.87 -2.76 21.03
C THR A 14 -7.73 -2.22 19.90
N THR A 15 -7.76 -0.91 19.75
CA THR A 15 -8.39 -0.29 18.58
C THR A 15 -7.58 -0.71 17.36
N ILE A 16 -8.02 -1.77 16.69
CA ILE A 16 -7.50 -2.14 15.37
C ILE A 16 -7.90 -0.99 14.45
N GLN A 17 -6.94 -0.13 14.13
CA GLN A 17 -7.16 0.94 13.17
C GLN A 17 -7.25 0.30 11.78
N ALA A 18 -8.47 -0.06 11.39
CA ALA A 18 -8.73 -0.64 10.08
C ALA A 18 -8.41 0.39 8.99
N GLN A 19 -7.87 -0.10 7.87
CA GLN A 19 -7.79 0.67 6.63
C GLN A 19 -9.13 1.30 6.32
N LYS A 20 -9.13 2.61 5.99
CA LYS A 20 -10.34 3.35 5.61
C LYS A 20 -10.28 3.66 4.13
N SER A 21 -11.44 3.67 3.46
CA SER A 21 -11.60 4.13 2.09
C SER A 21 -12.57 5.31 2.04
N LYS A 22 -12.29 6.28 1.15
CA LYS A 22 -13.15 7.43 0.87
C LYS A 22 -13.14 7.67 -0.63
N VAL A 23 -14.31 7.58 -1.28
CA VAL A 23 -14.47 8.00 -2.67
C VAL A 23 -14.26 9.51 -2.76
N LEU A 24 -13.42 9.93 -3.68
CA LEU A 24 -13.09 11.32 -3.95
C LEU A 24 -13.87 11.85 -5.16
N GLU A 25 -14.01 11.01 -6.21
CA GLU A 25 -14.64 11.38 -7.47
C GLU A 25 -15.32 10.17 -8.10
N GLY A 26 -16.43 10.40 -8.81
CA GLY A 26 -17.17 9.37 -9.52
C GLY A 26 -17.95 8.42 -8.61
N ASP A 27 -18.40 7.32 -9.19
CA ASP A 27 -19.12 6.24 -8.51
C ASP A 27 -18.55 4.89 -8.94
N TRP A 28 -18.59 3.90 -8.06
CA TRP A 28 -18.14 2.53 -8.36
C TRP A 28 -18.83 1.94 -9.59
N LYS A 29 -20.07 2.35 -9.87
CA LYS A 29 -20.83 1.90 -11.05
C LYS A 29 -20.19 2.33 -12.36
N ASN A 30 -19.39 3.41 -12.37
CA ASN A 30 -18.65 3.86 -13.55
C ASN A 30 -17.59 2.83 -13.98
N LEU A 31 -17.23 1.89 -13.10
CA LEU A 31 -16.28 0.81 -13.37
C LEU A 31 -16.95 -0.50 -13.82
N LYS A 32 -18.29 -0.50 -13.95
CA LYS A 32 -19.05 -1.67 -14.36
C LYS A 32 -18.64 -2.11 -15.79
N GLY A 33 -18.35 -3.40 -15.95
CA GLY A 33 -18.00 -4.00 -17.23
C GLY A 33 -16.56 -3.80 -17.67
N ILE A 34 -15.74 -3.07 -16.92
CA ILE A 34 -14.31 -2.96 -17.21
C ILE A 34 -13.61 -4.23 -16.71
N SER A 35 -13.00 -4.98 -17.64
CA SER A 35 -12.35 -6.27 -17.34
C SER A 35 -10.82 -6.22 -17.32
N ALA A 36 -10.21 -5.12 -17.76
CA ALA A 36 -8.75 -4.98 -17.79
C ALA A 36 -8.30 -3.55 -17.47
N TYR A 37 -7.26 -3.44 -16.65
CA TYR A 37 -6.64 -2.15 -16.33
C TYR A 37 -5.12 -2.25 -16.51
N ASN A 38 -4.54 -1.26 -17.19
CA ASN A 38 -3.12 -1.00 -17.11
C ASN A 38 -2.81 -0.37 -15.76
N LEU A 39 -1.77 -0.83 -15.05
CA LEU A 39 -1.34 -0.25 -13.78
C LEU A 39 -0.29 0.83 -14.01
N GLU A 40 -0.50 1.96 -13.37
CA GLU A 40 0.46 3.06 -13.27
C GLU A 40 0.70 3.39 -11.80
N PHE A 41 1.97 3.58 -11.40
CA PHE A 41 2.32 3.91 -10.03
C PHE A 41 3.04 5.25 -9.98
N GLU A 42 2.65 6.08 -9.01
CA GLU A 42 3.19 7.42 -8.81
C GLU A 42 3.60 7.60 -7.35
N TYR A 43 4.77 8.22 -7.15
CA TYR A 43 5.38 8.44 -5.84
C TYR A 43 5.77 9.91 -5.62
N GLU A 44 5.25 10.81 -6.44
CA GLU A 44 5.52 12.24 -6.30
C GLU A 44 4.86 12.81 -5.03
N ASN A 45 5.55 13.76 -4.40
CA ASN A 45 5.09 14.41 -3.17
C ASN A 45 4.75 13.43 -2.02
N LEU A 46 5.56 12.37 -1.91
CA LEU A 46 5.41 11.34 -0.89
C LEU A 46 5.68 11.91 0.51
N GLU A 47 4.67 11.87 1.37
CA GLU A 47 4.83 12.20 2.79
C GLU A 47 5.49 11.04 3.54
N ILE A 48 6.60 11.32 4.23
CA ILE A 48 7.28 10.37 5.12
C ILE A 48 7.33 10.99 6.53
N PRO A 49 6.76 10.34 7.55
CA PRO A 49 6.69 10.89 8.89
C PRO A 49 8.03 11.34 9.43
N LYS A 50 8.06 12.54 10.04
CA LYS A 50 9.24 13.20 10.64
C LYS A 50 10.24 13.77 9.64
N TYR A 51 9.93 13.81 8.37
CA TYR A 51 10.76 14.40 7.32
C TYR A 51 9.89 15.29 6.44
N ASP A 52 10.48 16.36 5.95
CA ASP A 52 9.77 17.32 5.09
C ASP A 52 9.66 16.80 3.65
N SER A 53 10.54 15.88 3.28
CA SER A 53 10.58 15.26 1.95
C SER A 53 11.16 13.84 1.98
N GLU A 54 10.98 13.08 0.90
CA GLU A 54 11.67 11.80 0.69
C GLU A 54 13.19 12.00 0.61
N GLU A 55 13.64 13.13 0.05
CA GLU A 55 15.06 13.47 -0.04
C GLU A 55 15.68 13.64 1.36
N ASP A 56 15.01 14.37 2.27
CA ASP A 56 15.47 14.55 3.64
C ASP A 56 15.51 13.24 4.42
N PHE A 57 14.52 12.40 4.22
CA PHE A 57 14.52 11.04 4.77
C PHE A 57 15.73 10.24 4.27
N LEU A 58 15.95 10.22 2.97
CA LEU A 58 17.08 9.48 2.38
C LEU A 58 18.40 10.02 2.89
N LYS A 59 18.60 11.34 2.91
CA LYS A 59 19.81 11.99 3.42
C LYS A 59 20.12 11.55 4.85
N ASP A 60 19.15 11.60 5.75
CA ASP A 60 19.32 11.17 7.15
C ASP A 60 19.66 9.67 7.23
N LYS A 61 18.93 8.81 6.49
CA LYS A 61 19.13 7.37 6.56
C LYS A 61 20.43 6.91 5.92
N MET A 62 20.85 7.56 4.84
CA MET A 62 22.14 7.30 4.18
C MET A 62 23.29 7.67 5.10
N ALA A 63 23.29 8.89 5.67
CA ALA A 63 24.35 9.34 6.57
C ALA A 63 24.54 8.39 7.75
N LYS A 64 23.44 8.02 8.43
CA LYS A 64 23.50 7.08 9.58
C LYS A 64 23.98 5.66 9.23
N ARG A 65 23.87 5.24 7.99
CA ARG A 65 24.38 3.95 7.52
C ARG A 65 25.84 4.04 7.11
N GLU A 66 26.19 5.14 6.46
CA GLU A 66 27.57 5.41 6.03
C GLU A 66 28.53 5.52 7.24
N GLU A 67 28.07 6.12 8.35
CA GLU A 67 28.83 6.15 9.61
C GLU A 67 29.15 4.75 10.18
N LYS A 68 28.30 3.77 9.90
CA LYS A 68 28.48 2.39 10.40
C LYS A 68 29.30 1.54 9.46
N GLU A 69 29.14 1.73 8.16
CA GLU A 69 29.79 0.92 7.13
C GLU A 69 29.91 1.73 5.84
N PRO A 70 31.13 1.91 5.32
CA PRO A 70 31.33 2.61 4.04
C PRO A 70 30.51 2.01 2.89
N GLY A 71 29.84 2.86 2.14
CA GLY A 71 28.99 2.49 1.00
C GLY A 71 27.58 1.97 1.39
N ALA A 72 27.27 1.83 2.69
CA ALA A 72 25.94 1.37 3.12
C ALA A 72 24.85 2.41 2.87
N GLY A 73 25.19 3.69 2.82
CA GLY A 73 24.28 4.77 2.47
C GLY A 73 23.74 4.61 1.05
N GLU A 74 24.61 4.46 0.08
CA GLU A 74 24.23 4.31 -1.33
C GLU A 74 23.48 2.99 -1.59
N ARG A 75 23.90 1.90 -0.96
CA ARG A 75 23.17 0.62 -1.04
C ARG A 75 21.73 0.78 -0.54
N PHE A 76 21.53 1.49 0.56
CA PHE A 76 20.20 1.76 1.09
C PHE A 76 19.34 2.57 0.12
N LYS A 77 19.88 3.65 -0.43
CA LYS A 77 19.16 4.49 -1.42
C LYS A 77 18.73 3.67 -2.63
N LYS A 78 19.64 2.86 -3.17
CA LYS A 78 19.35 1.98 -4.31
C LYS A 78 18.24 0.99 -3.97
N ALA A 79 18.32 0.31 -2.83
CA ALA A 79 17.29 -0.63 -2.40
C ALA A 79 15.94 0.06 -2.17
N TRP A 80 15.93 1.25 -1.56
CA TRP A 80 14.71 2.02 -1.34
C TRP A 80 13.91 2.30 -2.61
N PHE A 81 14.57 2.66 -3.69
CA PHE A 81 13.90 2.89 -4.98
C PHE A 81 13.55 1.57 -5.69
N ALA A 82 14.43 0.57 -5.62
CA ALA A 82 14.19 -0.74 -6.21
C ALA A 82 12.99 -1.46 -5.60
N ASP A 83 12.73 -1.26 -4.30
CA ASP A 83 11.57 -1.82 -3.58
C ASP A 83 10.23 -1.50 -4.26
N ARG A 84 10.11 -0.39 -4.99
CA ARG A 84 8.90 -0.01 -5.73
C ARG A 84 8.58 -1.08 -6.77
N GLU A 85 9.54 -1.40 -7.62
CA GLU A 85 9.38 -2.36 -8.72
C GLU A 85 9.52 -3.82 -8.25
N GLU A 86 10.34 -4.07 -7.22
CA GLU A 86 10.61 -5.43 -6.75
C GLU A 86 9.56 -5.94 -5.75
N HIS A 87 8.92 -5.02 -4.98
CA HIS A 87 8.02 -5.40 -3.90
C HIS A 87 6.64 -4.74 -3.99
N TYR A 88 6.52 -3.40 -4.14
CA TYR A 88 5.23 -2.73 -3.97
C TYR A 88 4.27 -3.03 -5.11
N GLU A 89 4.70 -2.78 -6.32
CA GLU A 89 3.89 -2.89 -7.53
C GLU A 89 3.49 -4.33 -7.86
N PRO A 90 4.41 -5.32 -7.80
CA PRO A 90 4.06 -6.73 -8.02
C PRO A 90 3.07 -7.26 -6.98
N LYS A 91 3.25 -6.86 -5.70
CA LYS A 91 2.35 -7.28 -4.62
C LYS A 91 0.95 -6.73 -4.78
N PHE A 92 0.82 -5.50 -5.27
CA PHE A 92 -0.49 -4.93 -5.60
C PHE A 92 -1.17 -5.74 -6.69
N ALA A 93 -0.50 -5.95 -7.84
CA ALA A 93 -1.03 -6.68 -8.99
C ALA A 93 -1.42 -8.12 -8.63
N GLU A 94 -0.51 -8.85 -7.97
CA GLU A 94 -0.74 -10.21 -7.52
C GLU A 94 -1.96 -10.32 -6.59
N SER A 95 -2.04 -9.44 -5.59
CA SER A 95 -3.11 -9.48 -4.60
C SER A 95 -4.45 -9.05 -5.15
N PHE A 96 -4.48 -8.14 -6.12
CA PHE A 96 -5.69 -7.79 -6.86
C PHE A 96 -6.18 -8.99 -7.67
N ASN A 97 -5.32 -9.53 -8.54
CA ASN A 97 -5.68 -10.61 -9.48
C ASN A 97 -6.13 -11.90 -8.76
N LYS A 98 -5.59 -12.20 -7.59
CA LYS A 98 -6.03 -13.34 -6.75
C LYS A 98 -7.47 -13.25 -6.25
N ARG A 99 -8.17 -12.13 -6.45
CA ARG A 99 -9.56 -11.93 -5.99
C ARG A 99 -10.59 -12.21 -7.07
N TRP A 100 -10.16 -12.48 -8.28
CA TRP A 100 -11.01 -12.71 -9.43
C TRP A 100 -10.83 -14.13 -9.93
N ASP A 101 -11.87 -14.94 -9.74
CA ASP A 101 -11.95 -16.26 -10.32
C ASP A 101 -12.07 -16.09 -11.85
N ASP A 102 -11.53 -17.06 -12.61
CA ASP A 102 -11.57 -17.10 -14.07
C ASP A 102 -11.07 -15.82 -14.79
N LYS A 103 -10.33 -14.96 -14.09
CA LYS A 103 -9.77 -13.70 -14.62
C LYS A 103 -10.83 -12.74 -15.17
N GLU A 104 -12.00 -12.66 -14.54
CA GLU A 104 -13.06 -11.71 -14.92
C GLU A 104 -12.56 -10.26 -14.97
N VAL A 105 -11.68 -9.88 -14.05
CA VAL A 105 -10.98 -8.60 -14.07
C VAL A 105 -9.49 -8.83 -13.85
N VAL A 106 -8.66 -8.25 -14.69
CA VAL A 106 -7.20 -8.40 -14.66
C VAL A 106 -6.53 -7.04 -14.59
N VAL A 107 -5.48 -6.95 -13.79
CA VAL A 107 -4.60 -5.77 -13.76
C VAL A 107 -3.16 -6.20 -14.01
N GLY A 108 -2.39 -5.33 -14.65
CA GLY A 108 -0.97 -5.53 -14.91
C GLY A 108 -0.29 -4.27 -15.41
N ARG A 109 1.03 -4.22 -15.35
CA ARG A 109 1.82 -3.17 -16.01
C ARG A 109 1.95 -3.49 -17.50
N ASP A 110 2.09 -2.46 -18.32
CA ASP A 110 2.32 -2.57 -19.76
C ASP A 110 1.26 -3.40 -20.51
N MET A 111 0.01 -3.34 -20.04
CA MET A 111 -1.11 -4.03 -20.67
C MET A 111 -1.64 -3.23 -21.86
N ALA A 112 -1.02 -3.42 -23.03
CA ALA A 112 -1.40 -2.75 -24.27
C ALA A 112 -2.86 -3.01 -24.70
N SER A 113 -3.47 -4.09 -24.23
CA SER A 113 -4.87 -4.45 -24.52
C SER A 113 -5.89 -3.82 -23.57
N ALA A 114 -5.47 -3.12 -22.54
CA ALA A 114 -6.38 -2.47 -21.61
C ALA A 114 -6.73 -1.06 -22.11
N ASP A 115 -8.02 -0.75 -22.23
CA ASP A 115 -8.51 0.58 -22.60
C ASP A 115 -8.46 1.58 -21.43
N TYR A 116 -8.26 1.09 -20.21
CA TYR A 116 -8.32 1.88 -18.98
C TYR A 116 -7.02 1.75 -18.17
N THR A 117 -6.62 2.85 -17.56
CA THR A 117 -5.52 2.88 -16.60
C THR A 117 -6.07 3.00 -15.17
N MET A 118 -5.52 2.20 -14.28
CA MET A 118 -5.67 2.31 -12.83
C MET A 118 -4.36 2.86 -12.28
N LYS A 119 -4.38 4.14 -11.91
CA LYS A 119 -3.22 4.86 -11.36
C LYS A 119 -3.26 4.80 -9.84
N ILE A 120 -2.16 4.36 -9.24
CA ILE A 120 -1.95 4.27 -7.80
C ILE A 120 -0.95 5.35 -7.38
N GLN A 121 -1.45 6.48 -6.89
CA GLN A 121 -0.63 7.56 -6.36
C GLN A 121 -0.42 7.36 -4.86
N THR A 122 0.81 7.03 -4.46
CA THR A 122 1.18 6.91 -3.06
C THR A 122 1.38 8.29 -2.45
N THR A 123 0.58 8.64 -1.45
CA THR A 123 0.61 9.96 -0.81
C THR A 123 1.29 9.97 0.55
N PHE A 124 1.40 8.81 1.21
CA PHE A 124 2.04 8.66 2.51
C PHE A 124 2.68 7.28 2.61
N LEU A 125 3.90 7.21 3.15
CA LEU A 125 4.61 5.97 3.39
C LEU A 125 5.35 6.01 4.73
N TYR A 126 4.97 5.13 5.63
CA TYR A 126 5.72 4.81 6.83
C TYR A 126 6.30 3.39 6.68
N PRO A 127 7.63 3.22 6.57
CA PRO A 127 8.21 1.90 6.31
C PRO A 127 8.12 0.92 7.49
N GLY A 128 7.71 1.41 8.66
CA GLY A 128 7.74 0.60 9.87
C GLY A 128 9.15 0.27 10.33
N TYR A 129 9.25 -0.59 11.33
CA TYR A 129 10.53 -1.15 11.78
C TYR A 129 10.33 -2.50 12.48
N ASN A 130 11.38 -3.32 12.47
CA ASN A 130 11.55 -4.47 13.33
C ASN A 130 12.98 -4.47 13.87
N VAL A 131 13.11 -4.39 15.19
CA VAL A 131 14.40 -4.43 15.91
C VAL A 131 14.43 -5.60 16.90
N GLY A 132 13.68 -6.65 16.63
CA GLY A 132 13.56 -7.86 17.44
C GLY A 132 12.58 -7.69 18.60
N VAL A 133 12.93 -6.89 19.60
CA VAL A 133 12.10 -6.65 20.80
C VAL A 133 10.90 -5.72 20.56
N MET A 134 10.98 -4.88 19.52
CA MET A 134 9.91 -3.96 19.13
C MET A 134 9.73 -3.97 17.62
N ARG A 135 8.48 -3.94 17.19
CA ARG A 135 8.14 -3.78 15.78
C ARG A 135 6.95 -2.87 15.58
N GLN A 136 6.93 -2.22 14.43
CA GLN A 136 5.75 -1.50 13.92
C GLN A 136 5.53 -1.86 12.46
N ASN A 137 4.27 -2.09 12.13
CA ASN A 137 3.86 -2.34 10.76
C ASN A 137 4.15 -1.12 9.88
N SER A 138 4.42 -1.37 8.60
CA SER A 138 4.40 -0.31 7.59
C SER A 138 2.98 0.24 7.45
N LYS A 139 2.87 1.49 6.96
CA LYS A 139 1.58 2.12 6.66
C LYS A 139 1.69 2.86 5.34
N VAL A 140 0.69 2.70 4.50
CA VAL A 140 0.61 3.36 3.21
C VAL A 140 -0.76 4.01 3.05
N ASP A 141 -0.76 5.28 2.60
CA ASP A 141 -1.94 5.93 2.05
C ASP A 141 -1.74 6.11 0.55
N ALA A 142 -2.78 5.85 -0.22
CA ALA A 142 -2.74 6.09 -1.65
C ALA A 142 -4.11 6.52 -2.20
N ILE A 143 -4.08 7.21 -3.33
CA ILE A 143 -5.24 7.49 -4.16
C ILE A 143 -5.19 6.53 -5.35
N ILE A 144 -6.26 5.79 -5.56
CA ILE A 144 -6.46 4.97 -6.75
C ILE A 144 -7.43 5.70 -7.65
N SER A 145 -6.98 6.07 -8.84
CA SER A 145 -7.79 6.75 -9.85
C SER A 145 -7.89 5.89 -11.11
N VAL A 146 -9.06 5.88 -11.73
CA VAL A 146 -9.31 5.17 -12.98
C VAL A 146 -9.75 6.16 -14.04
N TYR A 147 -9.13 6.07 -15.20
CA TYR A 147 -9.45 6.86 -16.39
C TYR A 147 -9.31 6.03 -17.66
N LYS A 148 -9.91 6.50 -18.75
CA LYS A 148 -9.76 5.88 -20.05
C LYS A 148 -8.50 6.40 -20.75
N ASN A 149 -7.75 5.53 -21.41
CA ASN A 149 -6.45 5.87 -21.98
C ASN A 149 -6.52 6.97 -23.07
N ASP A 150 -7.64 7.07 -23.78
CA ASP A 150 -7.88 8.12 -24.78
C ASP A 150 -8.39 9.45 -24.19
N ALA A 151 -8.68 9.49 -22.87
CA ALA A 151 -9.14 10.66 -22.14
C ALA A 151 -8.55 10.74 -20.72
N PRO A 152 -7.23 10.84 -20.58
CA PRO A 152 -6.54 10.70 -19.28
C PRO A 152 -6.88 11.81 -18.27
N ASP A 153 -7.32 12.97 -18.76
CA ASP A 153 -7.74 14.09 -17.92
C ASP A 153 -9.15 13.93 -17.32
N THR A 154 -9.89 12.90 -17.76
CA THR A 154 -11.25 12.61 -17.29
C THR A 154 -11.24 11.43 -16.33
N ILE A 155 -11.27 11.72 -15.03
CA ILE A 155 -11.33 10.70 -14.00
C ILE A 155 -12.72 10.08 -13.94
N LEU A 156 -12.83 8.80 -14.21
CA LEU A 156 -14.08 8.05 -14.08
C LEU A 156 -14.40 7.72 -12.61
N PHE A 157 -13.37 7.44 -11.84
CA PHE A 157 -13.49 7.07 -10.44
C PHE A 157 -12.18 7.33 -9.71
N SER A 158 -12.28 7.85 -8.48
CA SER A 158 -11.13 8.01 -7.60
C SER A 158 -11.48 7.70 -6.15
N VAL A 159 -10.63 6.98 -5.46
CA VAL A 159 -10.80 6.59 -4.06
C VAL A 159 -9.48 6.71 -3.30
N LYS A 160 -9.51 7.36 -2.14
CA LYS A 160 -8.37 7.39 -1.22
C LYS A 160 -8.47 6.25 -0.22
N TYR A 161 -7.40 5.47 -0.10
CA TYR A 161 -7.18 4.53 0.98
C TYR A 161 -6.21 5.11 1.99
N THR A 162 -6.50 4.97 3.28
CA THR A 162 -5.62 5.41 4.36
C THR A 162 -5.34 4.28 5.33
N LYS A 163 -4.12 4.28 5.87
CA LYS A 163 -3.65 3.31 6.86
C LYS A 163 -3.74 1.84 6.37
N ALA A 164 -3.38 1.61 5.12
CA ALA A 164 -3.10 0.26 4.68
C ALA A 164 -1.86 -0.23 5.44
N GLU A 165 -2.04 -1.17 6.35
CA GLU A 165 -0.94 -1.70 7.16
C GLU A 165 -0.38 -2.96 6.53
N GLY A 166 0.95 -2.99 6.38
CA GLY A 166 1.71 -4.15 5.94
C GLY A 166 2.47 -4.78 7.08
N ASN A 167 2.36 -6.09 7.17
CA ASN A 167 3.06 -6.92 8.15
C ASN A 167 3.58 -8.17 7.42
N ALA A 168 4.89 -8.28 7.25
CA ALA A 168 5.47 -9.47 6.63
C ALA A 168 5.36 -10.68 7.56
N ALA A 169 5.23 -11.85 6.98
CA ALA A 169 5.26 -13.12 7.71
C ALA A 169 6.62 -13.35 8.38
N PHE A 170 6.63 -14.19 9.40
CA PHE A 170 7.81 -14.52 10.20
C PHE A 170 9.05 -14.79 9.33
N GLY A 171 10.16 -14.08 9.62
CA GLY A 171 11.45 -14.24 8.95
C GLY A 171 11.79 -13.16 7.91
N ASN A 172 10.81 -12.54 7.27
CA ASN A 172 11.02 -11.51 6.25
C ASN A 172 10.63 -10.10 6.70
N ASP A 173 10.20 -9.91 7.95
CA ASP A 173 9.72 -8.63 8.42
C ASP A 173 10.83 -7.66 8.89
N TYR A 174 12.11 -8.05 8.74
CA TYR A 174 13.26 -7.14 8.87
C TYR A 174 13.43 -6.25 7.63
N ASP A 175 12.96 -6.71 6.48
CA ASP A 175 12.99 -5.97 5.23
C ASP A 175 11.80 -4.97 5.16
N SER A 176 12.13 -3.68 4.99
CA SER A 176 11.10 -2.64 4.87
C SER A 176 10.33 -2.73 3.55
N GLY A 177 10.99 -3.12 2.46
CA GLY A 177 10.37 -3.29 1.14
C GLY A 177 9.28 -4.35 1.18
N VAL A 178 9.58 -5.51 1.76
CA VAL A 178 8.60 -6.59 1.94
C VAL A 178 7.42 -6.13 2.80
N ARG A 179 7.67 -5.45 3.94
CA ARG A 179 6.56 -4.94 4.78
C ARG A 179 5.68 -3.94 4.06
N VAL A 180 6.27 -3.01 3.32
CA VAL A 180 5.51 -2.03 2.53
C VAL A 180 4.73 -2.72 1.41
N GLY A 181 5.33 -3.69 0.72
CA GLY A 181 4.66 -4.52 -0.29
C GLY A 181 3.38 -5.18 0.25
N GLU A 182 3.38 -5.66 1.49
CA GLU A 182 2.19 -6.22 2.13
C GLU A 182 1.09 -5.16 2.41
N ALA A 183 1.46 -3.88 2.60
CA ALA A 183 0.47 -2.80 2.66
C ALA A 183 -0.21 -2.57 1.30
N TYR A 184 0.55 -2.62 0.21
CA TYR A 184 0.00 -2.58 -1.15
C TYR A 184 -0.89 -3.79 -1.44
N ALA A 185 -0.47 -4.99 -1.03
CA ALA A 185 -1.27 -6.21 -1.14
C ALA A 185 -2.63 -6.07 -0.42
N LYS A 186 -2.64 -5.51 0.79
CA LYS A 186 -3.87 -5.27 1.56
C LYS A 186 -4.77 -4.24 0.88
N MET A 187 -4.19 -3.17 0.34
CA MET A 187 -4.92 -2.14 -0.40
C MET A 187 -5.58 -2.73 -1.65
N ALA A 188 -4.80 -3.44 -2.47
CA ALA A 188 -5.28 -4.11 -3.68
C ALA A 188 -6.43 -5.09 -3.40
N LYS A 189 -6.27 -5.93 -2.37
CA LYS A 189 -7.30 -6.85 -1.90
C LYS A 189 -8.58 -6.14 -1.50
N THR A 190 -8.47 -5.00 -0.83
CA THR A 190 -9.64 -4.23 -0.39
C THR A 190 -10.33 -3.60 -1.59
N PHE A 191 -9.57 -2.98 -2.49
CA PHE A 191 -10.11 -2.38 -3.72
C PHE A 191 -10.82 -3.41 -4.59
N ALA A 192 -10.19 -4.56 -4.88
CA ALA A 192 -10.80 -5.63 -5.66
C ALA A 192 -12.11 -6.14 -5.04
N LYS A 193 -12.15 -6.29 -3.71
CA LYS A 193 -13.37 -6.67 -2.97
C LYS A 193 -14.47 -5.61 -3.06
N GLU A 194 -14.13 -4.33 -3.00
CA GLU A 194 -15.10 -3.24 -3.14
C GLU A 194 -15.60 -3.16 -4.58
N LEU A 195 -14.73 -3.26 -5.57
CA LEU A 195 -15.05 -3.29 -7.00
C LEU A 195 -16.06 -4.42 -7.30
N SER A 196 -15.78 -5.65 -6.90
CA SER A 196 -16.67 -6.81 -7.14
C SER A 196 -18.06 -6.66 -6.52
N LYS A 197 -18.18 -5.88 -5.45
CA LYS A 197 -19.45 -5.68 -4.73
C LYS A 197 -20.24 -4.47 -5.23
N LYS A 198 -19.55 -3.39 -5.59
CA LYS A 198 -20.16 -2.07 -5.80
C LYS A 198 -20.29 -1.68 -7.29
N ALA A 199 -19.48 -2.26 -8.18
CA ALA A 199 -19.53 -2.01 -9.62
C ALA A 199 -20.57 -2.89 -10.38
N LYS A 200 -21.64 -3.25 -9.71
CA LYS A 200 -22.70 -4.14 -10.26
C LYS A 200 -23.79 -3.36 -10.99
#